data_232fa8d3c378dbe50fdfbe26e29d9687
#
_entry.id   232fa8d3c378dbe50fdfbe26e29d9687
#
_cell.length_a   1.000
_cell.length_b   1.000
_cell.length_c   1.000
_cell.angle_alpha   90.00
_cell.angle_beta   90.00
_cell.angle_gamma   90.00
#
_symmetry.space_group_name_H-M   'P 1'
#
loop_
_entity.id
_entity.type
_entity.pdbx_description
1 polymer ?
#
loop_
_entity_poly.entity_id
_entity_poly.type
_entity_poly.pdbx_seq_one_letter_code
_entity_poly.pdbx_strand_id
1 'polypeptide(L)'
;MVVSLEQESTLQYYNDNAQRFAQNTQQVNFHCLQQEFLKYIPIGGNILDFGCGAGRDSRYFLSKGYRVKAIDGAEQLALLAEKYIQQEVCCQSFLDFSEIDAYDGIWACASLLHLSWYDLQMVLQNLANSLHKDGIFYASFKYGDYAGMRNGRFFIDMTEGRWQELTRNIDDWEVLKLWITADVREGRSDEQWLNILCKKQ
;
A
#
# COMPACT_ATOMS: atom_id res chain seq x y z
N MET A 1 11.76 -4.07 -17.00
CA MET A 1 10.90 -5.28 -17.06
C MET A 1 9.70 -4.98 -17.97
N VAL A 2 9.11 -5.99 -18.60
CA VAL A 2 7.90 -5.81 -19.42
C VAL A 2 6.70 -5.81 -18.47
N VAL A 3 5.97 -4.69 -18.42
CA VAL A 3 4.71 -4.57 -17.65
C VAL A 3 3.69 -5.54 -18.24
N SER A 4 2.98 -6.29 -17.41
CA SER A 4 1.94 -7.21 -17.90
C SER A 4 0.71 -6.44 -18.40
N LEU A 5 -0.06 -7.03 -19.31
CA LEU A 5 -1.33 -6.44 -19.80
C LEU A 5 -2.31 -6.16 -18.64
N GLU A 6 -2.28 -6.97 -17.60
CA GLU A 6 -3.13 -6.81 -16.40
C GLU A 6 -2.71 -5.59 -15.57
N GLN A 7 -1.40 -5.34 -15.46
CA GLN A 7 -0.86 -4.14 -14.79
C GLN A 7 -1.17 -2.89 -15.61
N GLU A 8 -0.97 -2.92 -16.93
CA GLU A 8 -1.31 -1.81 -17.81
C GLU A 8 -2.81 -1.46 -17.71
N SER A 9 -3.68 -2.46 -17.77
CA SER A 9 -5.13 -2.28 -17.60
C SER A 9 -5.49 -1.67 -16.24
N THR A 10 -4.81 -2.10 -15.18
CA THR A 10 -5.02 -1.57 -13.82
C THR A 10 -4.60 -0.10 -13.73
N LEU A 11 -3.42 0.26 -14.23
CA LEU A 11 -2.95 1.64 -14.24
C LEU A 11 -3.84 2.54 -15.10
N GLN A 12 -4.25 2.05 -16.27
CA GLN A 12 -5.17 2.78 -17.16
C GLN A 12 -6.50 3.05 -16.46
N TYR A 13 -7.08 2.04 -15.78
CA TYR A 13 -8.30 2.24 -15.01
C TYR A 13 -8.16 3.36 -13.97
N TYR A 14 -7.05 3.41 -13.22
CA TYR A 14 -6.82 4.44 -12.22
C TYR A 14 -6.58 5.82 -12.85
N ASN A 15 -5.89 5.90 -13.97
CA ASN A 15 -5.73 7.15 -14.72
C ASN A 15 -7.07 7.68 -15.21
N ASP A 16 -7.90 6.84 -15.82
CA ASP A 16 -9.20 7.25 -16.39
C ASP A 16 -10.23 7.65 -15.31
N ASN A 17 -10.09 7.09 -14.10
CA ASN A 17 -11.02 7.30 -12.99
C ASN A 17 -10.46 8.14 -11.84
N ALA A 18 -9.31 8.80 -12.00
CA ALA A 18 -8.57 9.43 -10.93
C ALA A 18 -9.39 10.45 -10.13
N GLN A 19 -10.14 11.32 -10.80
CA GLN A 19 -10.99 12.32 -10.14
C GLN A 19 -12.08 11.67 -9.27
N ARG A 20 -12.79 10.68 -9.81
CA ARG A 20 -13.83 9.96 -9.08
C ARG A 20 -13.24 9.19 -7.91
N PHE A 21 -12.08 8.58 -8.10
CA PHE A 21 -11.37 7.86 -7.04
C PHE A 21 -10.97 8.82 -5.91
N ALA A 22 -10.41 9.97 -6.22
CA ALA A 22 -10.04 10.99 -5.23
C ALA A 22 -11.25 11.45 -4.42
N GLN A 23 -12.36 11.80 -5.07
CA GLN A 23 -13.61 12.20 -4.40
C GLN A 23 -14.13 11.14 -3.42
N ASN A 24 -14.01 9.86 -3.79
CA ASN A 24 -14.51 8.73 -3.01
C ASN A 24 -13.56 8.25 -1.91
N THR A 25 -12.30 8.70 -1.87
CA THR A 25 -11.30 8.14 -0.96
C THR A 25 -10.63 9.16 -0.06
N GLN A 26 -10.42 10.41 -0.50
CA GLN A 26 -9.68 11.42 0.27
C GLN A 26 -10.26 11.73 1.64
N GLN A 27 -11.58 11.67 1.80
CA GLN A 27 -12.28 12.01 3.04
C GLN A 27 -12.68 10.78 3.88
N VAL A 28 -12.36 9.58 3.42
CA VAL A 28 -12.69 8.35 4.16
C VAL A 28 -11.82 8.24 5.40
N ASN A 29 -12.46 7.96 6.54
CA ASN A 29 -11.78 7.86 7.82
C ASN A 29 -11.04 6.52 7.97
N PHE A 30 -9.71 6.59 7.99
CA PHE A 30 -8.80 5.45 8.23
C PHE A 30 -8.00 5.59 9.52
N HIS A 31 -8.39 6.54 10.40
CA HIS A 31 -7.61 6.90 11.58
C HIS A 31 -7.25 5.70 12.46
N CYS A 32 -8.16 4.73 12.63
CA CYS A 32 -7.88 3.56 13.46
C CYS A 32 -6.67 2.74 12.94
N LEU A 33 -6.61 2.53 11.63
CA LEU A 33 -5.50 1.79 10.99
C LEU A 33 -4.21 2.61 11.00
N GLN A 34 -4.30 3.89 10.63
CA GLN A 34 -3.17 4.81 10.64
C GLN A 34 -2.56 4.97 12.04
N GLN A 35 -3.39 5.10 13.08
CA GLN A 35 -2.93 5.17 14.47
C GLN A 35 -2.31 3.86 14.95
N GLU A 36 -2.86 2.71 14.54
CA GLU A 36 -2.28 1.40 14.86
C GLU A 36 -0.86 1.29 14.31
N PHE A 37 -0.64 1.66 13.04
CA PHE A 37 0.68 1.70 12.42
C PHE A 37 1.63 2.67 13.13
N LEU A 38 1.17 3.89 13.42
CA LEU A 38 2.01 4.94 14.03
C LEU A 38 2.46 4.62 15.46
N LYS A 39 1.85 3.66 16.15
CA LYS A 39 2.32 3.21 17.48
C LYS A 39 3.77 2.72 17.47
N TYR A 40 4.21 2.24 16.34
CA TYR A 40 5.51 1.58 16.17
C TYR A 40 6.54 2.46 15.45
N ILE A 41 6.12 3.61 14.91
CA ILE A 41 7.00 4.50 14.15
C ILE A 41 7.57 5.58 15.07
N PRO A 42 8.89 5.82 15.07
CA PRO A 42 9.49 6.92 15.82
C PRO A 42 8.86 8.26 15.44
N ILE A 43 8.65 9.13 16.43
CA ILE A 43 8.09 10.48 16.17
C ILE A 43 8.98 11.21 15.16
N GLY A 44 8.36 11.74 14.10
CA GLY A 44 9.06 12.40 12.99
C GLY A 44 9.84 11.47 12.07
N GLY A 45 9.63 10.15 12.17
CA GLY A 45 10.25 9.13 11.33
C GLY A 45 9.91 9.27 9.85
N ASN A 46 10.65 8.52 9.02
CA ASN A 46 10.47 8.46 7.57
C ASN A 46 9.44 7.38 7.21
N ILE A 47 8.37 7.76 6.55
CA ILE A 47 7.31 6.86 6.09
C ILE A 47 7.28 6.85 4.56
N LEU A 48 7.28 5.66 3.98
CA LEU A 48 6.94 5.44 2.57
C LEU A 48 5.45 5.12 2.47
N ASP A 49 4.69 5.97 1.77
CA ASP A 49 3.31 5.65 1.36
C ASP A 49 3.35 5.02 -0.03
N PHE A 50 3.29 3.70 -0.08
CA PHE A 50 3.52 2.89 -1.26
C PHE A 50 2.20 2.53 -1.95
N GLY A 51 1.87 3.30 -2.98
CA GLY A 51 0.56 3.33 -3.63
C GLY A 51 -0.37 4.31 -2.93
N CYS A 52 0.06 5.58 -2.86
CA CYS A 52 -0.61 6.62 -2.09
C CYS A 52 -1.99 7.01 -2.65
N GLY A 53 -2.32 6.57 -3.88
CA GLY A 53 -3.56 6.93 -4.55
C GLY A 53 -3.73 8.45 -4.65
N ALA A 54 -4.82 8.97 -4.09
CA ALA A 54 -5.11 10.40 -4.08
C ALA A 54 -4.56 11.15 -2.84
N GLY A 55 -3.61 10.53 -2.08
CA GLY A 55 -2.85 11.19 -1.02
C GLY A 55 -3.51 11.25 0.36
N ARG A 56 -4.59 10.49 0.62
CA ARG A 56 -5.31 10.48 1.92
C ARG A 56 -4.38 10.19 3.09
N ASP A 57 -3.64 9.09 3.01
CA ASP A 57 -2.80 8.60 4.12
C ASP A 57 -1.53 9.44 4.25
N SER A 58 -0.90 9.81 3.14
CA SER A 58 0.23 10.75 3.11
C SER A 58 -0.10 12.05 3.83
N ARG A 59 -1.26 12.67 3.52
CA ARG A 59 -1.71 13.90 4.18
C ARG A 59 -1.88 13.73 5.68
N TYR A 60 -2.43 12.59 6.10
CA TYR A 60 -2.58 12.28 7.52
C TYR A 60 -1.22 12.20 8.21
N PHE A 61 -0.28 11.43 7.69
CA PHE A 61 1.05 11.28 8.28
C PHE A 61 1.83 12.58 8.33
N LEU A 62 1.80 13.38 7.25
CA LEU A 62 2.37 14.74 7.23
C LEU A 62 1.78 15.63 8.32
N SER A 63 0.44 15.59 8.52
CA SER A 63 -0.26 16.35 9.56
C SER A 63 0.14 15.96 10.99
N LYS A 64 0.69 14.75 11.17
CA LYS A 64 1.22 14.22 12.43
C LYS A 64 2.72 14.50 12.62
N GLY A 65 3.36 15.19 11.66
CA GLY A 65 4.76 15.58 11.75
C GLY A 65 5.76 14.53 11.28
N TYR A 66 5.30 13.50 10.55
CA TYR A 66 6.19 12.52 9.91
C TYR A 66 6.73 13.04 8.58
N ARG A 67 7.90 12.58 8.18
CA ARG A 67 8.43 12.78 6.83
C ARG A 67 7.84 11.69 5.93
N VAL A 68 7.21 12.08 4.83
CA VAL A 68 6.53 11.14 3.94
C VAL A 68 7.13 11.21 2.55
N LYS A 69 7.52 10.06 2.00
CA LYS A 69 7.68 9.86 0.56
C LYS A 69 6.45 9.14 0.05
N ALA A 70 5.76 9.73 -0.92
CA ALA A 70 4.58 9.16 -1.55
C ALA A 70 4.89 8.66 -2.95
N ILE A 71 4.45 7.45 -3.29
CA ILE A 71 4.63 6.83 -4.60
C ILE A 71 3.30 6.32 -5.11
N ASP A 72 3.00 6.52 -6.39
CA ASP A 72 1.89 5.86 -7.10
C ASP A 72 2.28 5.54 -8.54
N GLY A 73 1.76 4.45 -9.08
CA GLY A 73 2.01 4.07 -10.47
C GLY A 73 1.11 4.79 -11.49
N ALA A 74 -0.04 5.34 -11.04
CA ALA A 74 -1.00 6.02 -11.89
C ALA A 74 -0.72 7.53 -11.91
N GLU A 75 -0.26 8.05 -13.03
CA GLU A 75 0.16 9.46 -13.20
C GLU A 75 -0.93 10.45 -12.75
N GLN A 76 -2.18 10.22 -13.16
CA GLN A 76 -3.27 11.14 -12.82
C GLN A 76 -3.62 11.12 -11.33
N LEU A 77 -3.44 9.99 -10.63
CA LEU A 77 -3.58 9.93 -9.17
C LEU A 77 -2.40 10.63 -8.49
N ALA A 78 -1.17 10.40 -8.94
CA ALA A 78 0.03 11.06 -8.41
C ALA A 78 -0.11 12.59 -8.48
N LEU A 79 -0.54 13.15 -9.63
CA LEU A 79 -0.79 14.58 -9.80
C LEU A 79 -1.89 15.13 -8.87
N LEU A 80 -2.94 14.35 -8.60
CA LEU A 80 -3.99 14.75 -7.67
C LEU A 80 -3.50 14.69 -6.22
N ALA A 81 -2.73 13.65 -5.87
CA ALA A 81 -2.12 13.51 -4.55
C ALA A 81 -1.15 14.66 -4.27
N GLU A 82 -0.27 15.00 -5.21
CA GLU A 82 0.69 16.12 -5.11
C GLU A 82 -0.02 17.44 -4.76
N LYS A 83 -1.09 17.76 -5.46
CA LYS A 83 -1.91 18.94 -5.17
C LYS A 83 -2.57 18.87 -3.79
N TYR A 84 -3.00 17.67 -3.37
CA TYR A 84 -3.71 17.48 -2.12
C TYR A 84 -2.79 17.54 -0.90
N ILE A 85 -1.60 16.93 -0.99
CA ILE A 85 -0.62 16.90 0.11
C ILE A 85 0.35 18.11 0.10
N GLN A 86 0.38 18.87 -1.01
CA GLN A 86 1.29 20.01 -1.23
C GLN A 86 2.77 19.60 -1.17
N GLN A 87 3.09 18.43 -1.69
CA GLN A 87 4.43 17.86 -1.74
C GLN A 87 4.55 16.99 -2.99
N GLU A 88 5.75 16.84 -3.54
CA GLU A 88 6.04 15.99 -4.68
C GLU A 88 5.62 14.53 -4.42
N VAL A 89 5.00 13.90 -5.43
CA VAL A 89 4.64 12.49 -5.45
C VAL A 89 5.39 11.81 -6.58
N CYS A 90 6.16 10.76 -6.25
CA CYS A 90 6.92 10.02 -7.25
C CYS A 90 5.98 9.13 -8.07
N CYS A 91 5.85 9.43 -9.36
CA CYS A 91 5.13 8.55 -10.29
C CYS A 91 6.08 7.48 -10.81
N GLN A 92 6.01 6.27 -10.26
CA GLN A 92 6.84 5.14 -10.71
C GLN A 92 6.15 3.79 -10.53
N SER A 93 6.56 2.81 -11.34
CA SER A 93 6.15 1.41 -11.16
C SER A 93 6.66 0.85 -9.84
N PHE A 94 5.84 0.05 -9.17
CA PHE A 94 6.26 -0.69 -7.97
C PHE A 94 7.43 -1.65 -8.24
N LEU A 95 7.53 -2.15 -9.48
CA LEU A 95 8.59 -3.06 -9.90
C LEU A 95 9.96 -2.38 -10.05
N ASP A 96 9.96 -1.05 -10.22
CA ASP A 96 11.19 -0.25 -10.37
C ASP A 96 11.69 0.33 -9.03
N PHE A 97 10.95 0.06 -7.94
CA PHE A 97 11.33 0.52 -6.60
C PHE A 97 12.49 -0.32 -6.04
N SER A 98 13.56 0.35 -5.60
CA SER A 98 14.79 -0.32 -5.15
C SER A 98 15.60 0.48 -4.13
N GLU A 99 14.97 1.24 -3.24
CA GLU A 99 15.67 1.95 -2.17
C GLU A 99 16.13 0.97 -1.08
N ILE A 100 17.17 1.35 -0.34
CA ILE A 100 17.78 0.50 0.70
C ILE A 100 17.89 1.32 1.99
N ASP A 101 17.47 0.73 3.13
CA ASP A 101 17.70 1.26 4.48
C ASP A 101 17.33 2.75 4.61
N ALA A 102 16.09 3.10 4.23
CA ALA A 102 15.64 4.48 4.09
C ALA A 102 14.43 4.86 4.96
N TYR A 103 13.66 3.87 5.44
CA TYR A 103 12.37 4.11 6.07
C TYR A 103 12.24 3.46 7.44
N ASP A 104 11.61 4.20 8.37
CA ASP A 104 11.13 3.68 9.65
C ASP A 104 9.81 2.95 9.51
N GLY A 105 9.03 3.29 8.47
CA GLY A 105 7.78 2.63 8.18
C GLY A 105 7.40 2.65 6.70
N ILE A 106 6.72 1.58 6.28
CA ILE A 106 6.11 1.46 4.95
C ILE A 106 4.63 1.22 5.12
N TRP A 107 3.84 2.04 4.45
CA TRP A 107 2.39 1.95 4.41
C TRP A 107 1.93 1.59 3.00
N ALA A 108 1.38 0.37 2.83
CA ALA A 108 0.89 -0.15 1.55
C ALA A 108 -0.61 -0.51 1.65
N CYS A 109 -1.44 0.51 1.89
CA CYS A 109 -2.86 0.33 2.12
C CYS A 109 -3.62 0.11 0.81
N ALA A 110 -4.13 -1.10 0.59
CA ALA A 110 -4.92 -1.48 -0.59
C ALA A 110 -4.22 -1.16 -1.94
N SER A 111 -2.90 -1.30 -2.00
CA SER A 111 -2.08 -1.00 -3.18
C SER A 111 -1.43 -2.25 -3.78
N LEU A 112 -0.75 -3.06 -2.98
CA LEU A 112 -0.03 -4.25 -3.44
C LEU A 112 -0.93 -5.35 -4.02
N LEU A 113 -2.20 -5.32 -3.73
CA LEU A 113 -3.20 -6.28 -4.21
C LEU A 113 -3.40 -6.27 -5.75
N HIS A 114 -2.76 -5.35 -6.45
CA HIS A 114 -2.79 -5.25 -7.91
C HIS A 114 -1.58 -5.89 -8.61
N LEU A 115 -0.68 -6.51 -7.85
CA LEU A 115 0.48 -7.21 -8.36
C LEU A 115 0.17 -8.71 -8.55
N SER A 116 0.82 -9.35 -9.54
CA SER A 116 0.82 -10.80 -9.64
C SER A 116 1.53 -11.43 -8.43
N TRP A 117 1.32 -12.73 -8.19
CA TRP A 117 2.01 -13.43 -7.09
C TRP A 117 3.53 -13.29 -7.15
N TYR A 118 4.10 -13.45 -8.34
CA TYR A 118 5.55 -13.33 -8.56
C TYR A 118 6.05 -11.90 -8.33
N ASP A 119 5.38 -10.92 -8.92
CA ASP A 119 5.75 -9.51 -8.76
C ASP A 119 5.63 -9.07 -7.30
N LEU A 120 4.59 -9.54 -6.61
CA LEU A 120 4.37 -9.26 -5.20
C LEU A 120 5.53 -9.77 -4.33
N GLN A 121 6.04 -11.00 -4.59
CA GLN A 121 7.21 -11.52 -3.89
C GLN A 121 8.44 -10.65 -4.09
N MET A 122 8.72 -10.23 -5.34
CA MET A 122 9.86 -9.34 -5.64
C MET A 122 9.72 -7.98 -4.93
N VAL A 123 8.53 -7.38 -5.04
CA VAL A 123 8.28 -6.06 -4.43
C VAL A 123 8.40 -6.14 -2.91
N LEU A 124 7.85 -7.16 -2.28
CA LEU A 124 7.96 -7.35 -0.82
C LEU A 124 9.42 -7.49 -0.37
N GLN A 125 10.27 -8.17 -1.15
CA GLN A 125 11.70 -8.26 -0.84
C GLN A 125 12.38 -6.89 -0.94
N ASN A 126 12.06 -6.09 -1.97
CA ASN A 126 12.60 -4.74 -2.11
C ASN A 126 12.11 -3.81 -0.98
N LEU A 127 10.86 -3.94 -0.56
CA LEU A 127 10.31 -3.19 0.58
C LEU A 127 10.98 -3.60 1.90
N ALA A 128 11.24 -4.89 2.11
CA ALA A 128 12.02 -5.36 3.26
C ALA A 128 13.42 -4.74 3.29
N ASN A 129 14.11 -4.70 2.14
CA ASN A 129 15.45 -4.09 2.02
C ASN A 129 15.43 -2.58 2.29
N SER A 130 14.31 -1.90 2.00
CA SER A 130 14.20 -0.45 2.16
C SER A 130 13.85 0.02 3.58
N LEU A 131 13.40 -0.88 4.45
CA LEU A 131 13.19 -0.60 5.86
C LEU A 131 14.51 -0.56 6.63
N HIS A 132 14.60 0.34 7.60
CA HIS A 132 15.60 0.26 8.66
C HIS A 132 15.40 -1.02 9.49
N LYS A 133 16.44 -1.44 10.21
CA LYS A 133 16.28 -2.45 11.25
C LYS A 133 15.21 -1.99 12.24
N ASP A 134 14.36 -2.90 12.69
CA ASP A 134 13.17 -2.64 13.52
C ASP A 134 12.07 -1.81 12.83
N GLY A 135 12.23 -1.47 11.53
CA GLY A 135 11.24 -0.75 10.74
C GLY A 135 9.95 -1.56 10.53
N ILE A 136 8.86 -0.85 10.31
CA ILE A 136 7.50 -1.42 10.31
C ILE A 136 6.91 -1.40 8.92
N PHE A 137 6.37 -2.52 8.50
CA PHE A 137 5.59 -2.66 7.27
C PHE A 137 4.11 -2.88 7.60
N TYR A 138 3.25 -2.13 6.91
CA TYR A 138 1.81 -2.37 6.90
C TYR A 138 1.32 -2.58 5.48
N ALA A 139 0.47 -3.58 5.29
CA ALA A 139 -0.28 -3.77 4.06
C ALA A 139 -1.72 -4.18 4.33
N SER A 140 -2.61 -3.91 3.36
CA SER A 140 -3.95 -4.46 3.38
C SER A 140 -4.36 -5.01 2.02
N PHE A 141 -5.08 -6.14 2.07
CA PHE A 141 -5.60 -6.86 0.92
C PHE A 141 -7.08 -7.18 1.14
N LYS A 142 -7.83 -7.34 0.06
CA LYS A 142 -9.14 -7.98 0.17
C LYS A 142 -8.99 -9.38 0.75
N TYR A 143 -9.85 -9.72 1.71
CA TYR A 143 -9.82 -11.04 2.33
C TYR A 143 -10.41 -12.09 1.41
N GLY A 144 -9.65 -13.15 1.11
CA GLY A 144 -10.07 -14.25 0.23
C GLY A 144 -8.90 -14.91 -0.48
N ASP A 145 -9.24 -15.76 -1.46
CA ASP A 145 -8.29 -16.55 -2.23
C ASP A 145 -8.33 -16.28 -3.75
N TYR A 146 -9.14 -15.34 -4.18
CA TYR A 146 -9.27 -14.98 -5.59
C TYR A 146 -8.01 -14.31 -6.14
N ALA A 147 -7.65 -14.64 -7.39
CA ALA A 147 -6.68 -13.90 -8.18
C ALA A 147 -7.20 -13.74 -9.62
N GLY A 148 -7.21 -12.52 -10.15
CA GLY A 148 -7.66 -12.25 -11.51
C GLY A 148 -8.25 -10.85 -11.71
N MET A 149 -8.86 -10.63 -12.87
CA MET A 149 -9.43 -9.34 -13.27
C MET A 149 -10.82 -9.11 -12.65
N ARG A 150 -11.01 -7.92 -12.03
CA ARG A 150 -12.30 -7.41 -11.54
C ARG A 150 -12.48 -5.96 -12.00
N ASN A 151 -13.52 -5.68 -12.77
CA ASN A 151 -13.86 -4.32 -13.20
C ASN A 151 -12.67 -3.55 -13.80
N GLY A 152 -11.91 -4.20 -14.70
CA GLY A 152 -10.78 -3.58 -15.41
C GLY A 152 -9.47 -3.50 -14.61
N ARG A 153 -9.39 -4.10 -13.42
CA ARG A 153 -8.19 -4.17 -12.58
C ARG A 153 -7.87 -5.59 -12.18
N PHE A 154 -6.60 -5.93 -12.12
CA PHE A 154 -6.15 -7.16 -11.51
C PHE A 154 -6.26 -7.06 -9.98
N PHE A 155 -6.64 -8.15 -9.34
CA PHE A 155 -6.66 -8.30 -7.89
C PHE A 155 -6.08 -9.64 -7.48
N ILE A 156 -5.33 -9.63 -6.39
CA ILE A 156 -4.99 -10.81 -5.61
C ILE A 156 -5.54 -10.62 -4.20
N ASP A 157 -6.48 -11.49 -3.82
CA ASP A 157 -7.01 -11.51 -2.47
C ASP A 157 -6.06 -12.32 -1.57
N MET A 158 -6.07 -12.04 -0.26
CA MET A 158 -5.13 -12.60 0.69
C MET A 158 -5.84 -13.17 1.91
N THR A 159 -5.42 -14.37 2.30
CA THR A 159 -5.71 -14.97 3.62
C THR A 159 -4.42 -15.04 4.43
N GLU A 160 -4.52 -15.32 5.72
CA GLU A 160 -3.36 -15.49 6.59
C GLU A 160 -2.41 -16.60 6.08
N GLY A 161 -2.98 -17.71 5.60
CA GLY A 161 -2.20 -18.81 5.04
C GLY A 161 -1.47 -18.43 3.75
N ARG A 162 -2.12 -17.69 2.85
CA ARG A 162 -1.48 -17.18 1.63
C ARG A 162 -0.38 -16.17 1.93
N TRP A 163 -0.58 -15.32 2.95
CA TRP A 163 0.45 -14.38 3.40
C TRP A 163 1.69 -15.13 3.92
N GLN A 164 1.50 -16.16 4.75
CA GLN A 164 2.60 -16.99 5.25
C GLN A 164 3.36 -17.71 4.10
N GLU A 165 2.63 -18.22 3.11
CA GLU A 165 3.25 -18.83 1.93
C GLU A 165 4.05 -17.81 1.11
N LEU A 166 3.47 -16.64 0.87
CA LEU A 166 4.08 -15.56 0.09
C LEU A 166 5.39 -15.07 0.70
N THR A 167 5.43 -14.96 2.02
CA THR A 167 6.57 -14.38 2.76
C THR A 167 7.55 -15.43 3.31
N ARG A 168 7.34 -16.72 3.02
CA ARG A 168 8.16 -17.83 3.53
C ARG A 168 9.65 -17.65 3.33
N ASN A 169 10.06 -17.01 2.24
CA ASN A 169 11.47 -16.81 1.86
C ASN A 169 11.95 -15.38 2.16
N ILE A 170 11.19 -14.60 2.90
CA ILE A 170 11.59 -13.27 3.37
C ILE A 170 11.94 -13.41 4.85
N ASP A 171 13.19 -13.79 5.13
CA ASP A 171 13.65 -14.20 6.46
C ASP A 171 13.62 -13.07 7.50
N ASP A 172 13.59 -11.82 7.06
CA ASP A 172 13.72 -10.65 7.93
C ASP A 172 12.37 -10.12 8.49
N TRP A 173 11.25 -10.83 8.27
CA TRP A 173 9.94 -10.31 8.68
C TRP A 173 9.32 -11.06 9.85
N GLU A 174 9.14 -10.37 10.97
CA GLU A 174 8.33 -10.79 12.08
C GLU A 174 6.90 -10.28 11.93
N VAL A 175 5.91 -11.17 11.88
CA VAL A 175 4.49 -10.78 11.88
C VAL A 175 4.08 -10.34 13.27
N LEU A 176 3.84 -9.03 13.47
CA LEU A 176 3.37 -8.48 14.73
C LEU A 176 1.86 -8.68 14.90
N LYS A 177 1.09 -8.51 13.79
CA LYS A 177 -0.36 -8.57 13.85
C LYS A 177 -0.97 -8.90 12.50
N LEU A 178 -1.95 -9.79 12.50
CA LEU A 178 -2.90 -10.03 11.40
C LEU A 178 -4.31 -9.83 11.95
N TRP A 179 -5.14 -9.04 11.26
CA TRP A 179 -6.53 -8.87 11.66
C TRP A 179 -7.42 -8.51 10.48
N ILE A 180 -8.71 -8.82 10.62
CA ILE A 180 -9.72 -8.57 9.57
C ILE A 180 -10.55 -7.35 9.98
N THR A 181 -10.83 -6.49 8.99
CA THR A 181 -11.76 -5.37 9.12
C THR A 181 -12.79 -5.40 7.99
N ALA A 182 -13.98 -4.85 8.24
CA ALA A 182 -14.93 -4.53 7.18
C ALA A 182 -14.44 -3.33 6.36
N ASP A 183 -14.92 -3.21 5.12
CA ASP A 183 -14.70 -1.99 4.33
C ASP A 183 -15.41 -0.81 5.01
N VAL A 184 -14.69 0.28 5.18
CA VAL A 184 -15.20 1.49 5.87
C VAL A 184 -16.07 2.38 4.98
N ARG A 185 -16.15 2.09 3.68
CA ARG A 185 -16.97 2.85 2.73
C ARG A 185 -18.45 2.43 2.84
N GLU A 186 -19.32 3.39 2.72
CA GLU A 186 -20.77 3.16 2.76
C GLU A 186 -21.21 2.14 1.69
N GLY A 187 -22.09 1.21 2.07
CA GLY A 187 -22.61 0.16 1.19
C GLY A 187 -21.64 -0.98 0.89
N ARG A 188 -20.50 -1.10 1.59
CA ARG A 188 -19.49 -2.15 1.38
C ARG A 188 -19.14 -2.93 2.64
N SER A 189 -19.99 -2.94 3.65
CA SER A 189 -19.74 -3.62 4.93
C SER A 189 -19.52 -5.13 4.81
N ASP A 190 -19.96 -5.75 3.72
CA ASP A 190 -19.77 -7.19 3.45
C ASP A 190 -18.38 -7.49 2.87
N GLU A 191 -17.66 -6.46 2.39
CA GLU A 191 -16.28 -6.61 1.93
C GLU A 191 -15.34 -6.62 3.13
N GLN A 192 -14.50 -7.65 3.21
CA GLN A 192 -13.51 -7.80 4.29
C GLN A 192 -12.10 -7.54 3.77
N TRP A 193 -11.26 -7.05 4.67
CA TRP A 193 -9.86 -6.74 4.41
C TRP A 193 -8.96 -7.41 5.44
N LEU A 194 -7.96 -8.15 4.97
CA LEU A 194 -6.84 -8.58 5.80
C LEU A 194 -5.87 -7.42 5.96
N ASN A 195 -5.61 -7.05 7.21
CA ASN A 195 -4.59 -6.08 7.57
C ASN A 195 -3.40 -6.84 8.13
N ILE A 196 -2.21 -6.42 7.75
CA ILE A 196 -0.94 -7.08 8.04
C ILE A 196 0.01 -6.04 8.60
N LEU A 197 0.59 -6.32 9.74
CA LEU A 197 1.63 -5.52 10.36
C LEU A 197 2.84 -6.41 10.63
N CYS A 198 3.97 -6.08 10.02
CA CYS A 198 5.23 -6.80 10.19
C CYS A 198 6.32 -5.84 10.65
N LYS A 199 7.34 -6.40 11.29
CA LYS A 199 8.56 -5.72 11.72
C LYS A 199 9.76 -6.35 11.01
N LYS A 200 10.69 -5.54 10.53
CA LYS A 200 12.00 -6.01 10.04
C LYS A 200 12.90 -6.38 11.22
N GLN A 201 13.54 -7.56 11.14
CA GLN A 201 14.48 -8.07 12.13
C GLN A 201 15.91 -7.54 11.95
#